data_b9d04cb9a8f0a87e39634b4de2cbab6c
#
_entry.id   b9d04cb9a8f0a87e39634b4de2cbab6c
#
_cell.length_a   1.000
_cell.length_b   1.000
_cell.length_c   1.000
_cell.angle_alpha   90.00
_cell.angle_beta   90.00
_cell.angle_gamma   90.00
#
_symmetry.space_group_name_H-M   'P 1'
#
loop_
_entity.id
_entity.type
_entity.pdbx_description
1 polymer ?
#
loop_
_entity_poly.entity_id
_entity_poly.type
_entity_poly.pdbx_seq_one_letter_code
_entity_poly.pdbx_strand_id
1 'polypeptide(L)'
;MSIKVRLIIMNFLQFFVWGSWLISLGGYMGRELHFEGGQIGAIFATMGIASLVMPGIIGIIADKWFNAERLYGLCHIVGAACLFYASTATGYDQMYWAMLLNLLVYMPTLSLANTVSYNALEQYKCDLIKDFPPIRVWGTIGFICAMWAVDLTGFKNSSAQLYVGAISALLLGVYSFTLPACKPAKTENKSLLSAFGLDALVLFKRKKMAIFFLFSMLLGAALQITNTYGDLFLGSFAGIPEFADSFGVKHSVILLSISQMSETLFILAIPFFLKHFGIKQVMLISMFAWVFRFGLFGFGDPGGGLWMLILSMIVYGMAFDFFNISGSLFVEQETNSSIRASAQGLFFMITNGL
;
A
#
# COMPACT_ATOMS: atom_id res chain seq x y z
N MET A 1 25.73 8.55 11.89
CA MET A 1 24.86 7.51 11.28
C MET A 1 24.94 7.68 9.75
N SER A 2 25.23 6.62 8.99
CA SER A 2 25.33 6.70 7.53
C SER A 2 23.98 7.06 6.90
N ILE A 3 24.02 7.69 5.72
CA ILE A 3 22.77 8.07 5.01
C ILE A 3 21.87 6.87 4.75
N LYS A 4 22.44 5.72 4.39
CA LYS A 4 21.69 4.49 4.13
C LYS A 4 20.89 4.03 5.37
N VAL A 5 21.51 4.05 6.56
CA VAL A 5 20.81 3.70 7.81
C VAL A 5 19.69 4.70 8.11
N ARG A 6 19.89 5.99 7.85
CA ARG A 6 18.85 7.01 8.03
C ARG A 6 17.63 6.76 7.11
N LEU A 7 17.88 6.37 5.86
CA LEU A 7 16.83 6.06 4.89
C LEU A 7 16.15 4.71 5.21
N ILE A 8 16.87 3.73 5.76
CA ILE A 8 16.31 2.48 6.28
C ILE A 8 15.30 2.76 7.38
N ILE A 9 15.66 3.58 8.37
CA ILE A 9 14.74 3.97 9.47
C ILE A 9 13.52 4.67 8.92
N MET A 10 13.69 5.61 7.97
CA MET A 10 12.59 6.31 7.33
C MET A 10 11.64 5.34 6.62
N ASN A 11 12.16 4.44 5.77
CA ASN A 11 11.34 3.47 5.05
C ASN A 11 10.67 2.47 5.99
N PHE A 12 11.37 2.00 7.02
CA PHE A 12 10.80 1.12 8.03
C PHE A 12 9.60 1.78 8.72
N LEU A 13 9.77 3.00 9.24
CA LEU A 13 8.69 3.71 9.93
C LEU A 13 7.55 4.09 8.99
N GLN A 14 7.82 4.46 7.72
CA GLN A 14 6.80 4.77 6.72
C GLN A 14 5.77 3.64 6.60
N PHE A 15 6.24 2.43 6.47
CA PHE A 15 5.37 1.27 6.30
C PHE A 15 4.92 0.64 7.62
N PHE A 16 5.65 0.87 8.71
CA PHE A 16 5.21 0.52 10.05
C PHE A 16 3.93 1.27 10.44
N VAL A 17 3.85 2.58 10.14
CA VAL A 17 2.61 3.37 10.30
C VAL A 17 1.44 2.71 9.59
N TRP A 18 1.63 2.27 8.37
CA TRP A 18 0.55 1.69 7.57
C TRP A 18 0.18 0.28 8.04
N GLY A 19 1.18 -0.55 8.30
CA GLY A 19 1.00 -1.93 8.77
C GLY A 19 0.33 -2.04 10.13
N SER A 20 0.39 -0.98 10.95
CA SER A 20 -0.23 -0.99 12.29
C SER A 20 -1.76 -1.04 12.25
N TRP A 21 -2.41 -0.62 11.17
CA TRP A 21 -3.88 -0.56 11.10
C TRP A 21 -4.47 -1.12 9.80
N LEU A 22 -3.77 -1.08 8.66
CA LEU A 22 -4.38 -1.37 7.34
C LEU A 22 -5.09 -2.73 7.32
N ILE A 23 -4.46 -3.77 7.83
CA ILE A 23 -4.97 -5.14 7.73
C ILE A 23 -5.99 -5.47 8.83
N SER A 24 -5.85 -4.87 10.01
CA SER A 24 -6.67 -5.18 11.20
C SER A 24 -7.85 -4.22 11.41
N LEU A 25 -7.83 -3.03 10.78
CA LEU A 25 -8.86 -2.02 10.97
C LEU A 25 -10.26 -2.49 10.55
N GLY A 26 -10.37 -3.23 9.44
CA GLY A 26 -11.65 -3.80 8.99
C GLY A 26 -12.25 -4.74 10.03
N GLY A 27 -11.40 -5.62 10.60
CA GLY A 27 -11.80 -6.52 11.69
C GLY A 27 -12.23 -5.78 12.94
N TYR A 28 -11.49 -4.75 13.36
CA TYR A 28 -11.84 -3.90 14.50
C TYR A 28 -13.18 -3.18 14.28
N MET A 29 -13.37 -2.55 13.14
CA MET A 29 -14.63 -1.85 12.84
C MET A 29 -15.84 -2.79 12.82
N GLY A 30 -15.68 -4.00 12.29
CA GLY A 30 -16.78 -4.98 12.24
C GLY A 30 -17.08 -5.63 13.59
N ARG A 31 -16.05 -6.04 14.34
CA ARG A 31 -16.22 -6.78 15.60
C ARG A 31 -16.57 -5.89 16.79
N GLU A 32 -15.86 -4.76 16.93
CA GLU A 32 -15.95 -3.91 18.13
C GLU A 32 -16.88 -2.70 17.93
N LEU A 33 -16.82 -2.06 16.75
CA LEU A 33 -17.67 -0.92 16.44
C LEU A 33 -19.00 -1.31 15.77
N HIS A 34 -19.16 -2.59 15.42
CA HIS A 34 -20.35 -3.15 14.77
C HIS A 34 -20.76 -2.44 13.46
N PHE A 35 -19.77 -1.96 12.71
CA PHE A 35 -20.02 -1.35 11.40
C PHE A 35 -20.40 -2.42 10.38
N GLU A 36 -21.36 -2.09 9.53
CA GLU A 36 -21.77 -2.94 8.42
C GLU A 36 -20.68 -3.02 7.35
N GLY A 37 -20.68 -4.11 6.56
CA GLY A 37 -19.69 -4.32 5.51
C GLY A 37 -19.59 -3.16 4.51
N GLY A 38 -20.74 -2.54 4.16
CA GLY A 38 -20.77 -1.36 3.29
C GLY A 38 -20.10 -0.13 3.90
N GLN A 39 -20.25 0.10 5.20
CA GLN A 39 -19.60 1.18 5.94
C GLN A 39 -18.07 0.98 6.00
N ILE A 40 -17.64 -0.26 6.29
CA ILE A 40 -16.22 -0.63 6.28
C ILE A 40 -15.62 -0.38 4.88
N GLY A 41 -16.30 -0.88 3.85
CA GLY A 41 -15.87 -0.66 2.46
C GLY A 41 -15.78 0.81 2.09
N ALA A 42 -16.75 1.66 2.50
CA ALA A 42 -16.73 3.10 2.24
C ALA A 42 -15.55 3.80 2.93
N ILE A 43 -15.19 3.40 4.16
CA ILE A 43 -14.02 3.93 4.86
C ILE A 43 -12.73 3.55 4.10
N PHE A 44 -12.58 2.32 3.67
CA PHE A 44 -11.41 1.91 2.88
C PHE A 44 -11.37 2.54 1.47
N ALA A 45 -12.53 2.84 0.87
CA ALA A 45 -12.61 3.56 -0.40
C ALA A 45 -12.02 4.98 -0.33
N THR A 46 -11.94 5.59 0.87
CA THR A 46 -11.26 6.88 1.06
C THR A 46 -9.79 6.83 0.67
N MET A 47 -9.15 5.64 0.73
CA MET A 47 -7.78 5.44 0.24
C MET A 47 -7.68 5.63 -1.28
N GLY A 48 -8.67 5.15 -2.02
CA GLY A 48 -8.77 5.36 -3.46
C GLY A 48 -8.90 6.85 -3.79
N ILE A 49 -9.83 7.55 -3.12
CA ILE A 49 -10.04 9.00 -3.29
C ILE A 49 -8.73 9.76 -3.03
N ALA A 50 -8.06 9.45 -1.92
CA ALA A 50 -6.80 10.09 -1.57
C ALA A 50 -5.68 9.81 -2.58
N SER A 51 -5.58 8.56 -3.07
CA SER A 51 -4.56 8.14 -4.04
C SER A 51 -4.75 8.78 -5.42
N LEU A 52 -5.99 9.09 -5.81
CA LEU A 52 -6.30 9.76 -7.07
C LEU A 52 -5.90 11.24 -7.07
N VAL A 53 -6.10 11.92 -5.96
CA VAL A 53 -6.04 13.38 -5.91
C VAL A 53 -4.74 13.90 -5.32
N MET A 54 -4.33 13.36 -4.19
CA MET A 54 -3.30 13.98 -3.37
C MET A 54 -1.85 13.87 -3.88
N PRO A 55 -1.41 12.77 -4.52
CA PRO A 55 -0.04 12.71 -5.03
C PRO A 55 0.28 13.80 -6.04
N GLY A 56 -0.69 14.16 -6.91
CA GLY A 56 -0.53 15.25 -7.86
C GLY A 56 -0.41 16.61 -7.18
N ILE A 57 -1.27 16.92 -6.22
CA ILE A 57 -1.28 18.19 -5.47
C ILE A 57 0.03 18.33 -4.67
N ILE A 58 0.35 17.33 -3.88
CA ILE A 58 1.52 17.36 -2.99
C ILE A 58 2.83 17.35 -3.80
N GLY A 59 2.87 16.65 -4.94
CA GLY A 59 3.99 16.71 -5.86
C GLY A 59 4.26 18.13 -6.36
N ILE A 60 3.23 18.87 -6.80
CA ILE A 60 3.36 20.26 -7.22
C ILE A 60 3.85 21.15 -6.07
N ILE A 61 3.35 20.93 -4.85
CA ILE A 61 3.76 21.70 -3.67
C ILE A 61 5.23 21.45 -3.34
N ALA A 62 5.68 20.20 -3.39
CA ALA A 62 7.07 19.80 -3.17
C ALA A 62 8.01 20.37 -4.25
N ASP A 63 7.58 20.35 -5.52
CA ASP A 63 8.41 20.82 -6.64
C ASP A 63 8.59 22.34 -6.65
N LYS A 64 7.60 23.10 -6.13
CA LYS A 64 7.62 24.56 -6.25
C LYS A 64 7.94 25.34 -4.96
N TRP A 65 7.45 24.88 -3.81
CA TRP A 65 7.41 25.72 -2.61
C TRP A 65 8.07 25.14 -1.37
N PHE A 66 8.03 23.84 -1.19
CA PHE A 66 8.50 23.21 0.04
C PHE A 66 9.59 22.17 -0.23
N ASN A 67 10.53 22.07 0.67
CA ASN A 67 11.45 20.95 0.67
C ASN A 67 10.69 19.65 0.91
N ALA A 68 10.96 18.62 0.10
CA ALA A 68 10.20 17.37 0.14
C ALA A 68 10.28 16.68 1.51
N GLU A 69 11.43 16.69 2.20
CA GLU A 69 11.58 16.11 3.54
C GLU A 69 10.75 16.81 4.60
N ARG A 70 10.57 18.14 4.47
CA ARG A 70 9.74 18.92 5.40
C ARG A 70 8.26 18.69 5.17
N LEU A 71 7.86 18.67 3.90
CA LEU A 71 6.48 18.38 3.51
C LEU A 71 6.09 16.96 3.94
N TYR A 72 6.99 16.01 3.73
CA TYR A 72 6.86 14.63 4.18
C TYR A 72 6.63 14.55 5.69
N GLY A 73 7.45 15.26 6.48
CA GLY A 73 7.31 15.33 7.93
C GLY A 73 6.00 15.95 8.38
N LEU A 74 5.60 17.05 7.75
CA LEU A 74 4.34 17.72 8.06
C LEU A 74 3.14 16.81 7.78
N CYS A 75 3.14 16.10 6.64
CA CYS A 75 2.11 15.12 6.32
C CYS A 75 1.99 14.03 7.39
N HIS A 76 3.11 13.52 7.91
CA HIS A 76 3.10 12.52 8.98
C HIS A 76 2.64 13.08 10.32
N ILE A 77 2.98 14.31 10.67
CA ILE A 77 2.49 14.96 11.90
C ILE A 77 0.97 15.16 11.83
N VAL A 78 0.46 15.67 10.72
CA VAL A 78 -0.99 15.82 10.51
C VAL A 78 -1.68 14.46 10.50
N GLY A 79 -1.09 13.46 9.81
CA GLY A 79 -1.59 12.08 9.81
C GLY A 79 -1.63 11.47 11.20
N ALA A 80 -0.62 11.74 12.05
CA ALA A 80 -0.63 11.30 13.46
C ALA A 80 -1.82 11.88 14.23
N ALA A 81 -2.12 13.17 14.07
CA ALA A 81 -3.27 13.80 14.67
C ALA A 81 -4.60 13.20 14.18
N CYS A 82 -4.70 12.90 12.88
CA CYS A 82 -5.87 12.25 12.29
C CYS A 82 -6.05 10.82 12.82
N LEU A 83 -4.98 10.01 12.92
CA LEU A 83 -5.04 8.67 13.51
C LEU A 83 -5.39 8.70 14.99
N PHE A 84 -4.86 9.66 15.73
CA PHE A 84 -5.24 9.88 17.13
C PHE A 84 -6.72 10.23 17.23
N TYR A 85 -7.25 11.10 16.36
CA TYR A 85 -8.66 11.41 16.32
C TYR A 85 -9.51 10.19 15.90
N ALA A 86 -9.06 9.40 14.93
CA ALA A 86 -9.71 8.16 14.53
C ALA A 86 -9.79 7.14 15.68
N SER A 87 -8.78 7.09 16.57
CA SER A 87 -8.76 6.17 17.71
C SER A 87 -9.84 6.47 18.75
N THR A 88 -10.41 7.68 18.75
CA THR A 88 -11.52 8.08 19.62
C THR A 88 -12.88 7.89 18.97
N ALA A 89 -12.92 7.40 17.72
CA ALA A 89 -14.16 7.24 16.98
C ALA A 89 -15.01 6.10 17.56
N THR A 90 -16.28 6.41 17.83
CA THR A 90 -17.30 5.46 18.26
C THR A 90 -18.40 5.26 17.21
N GLY A 91 -18.46 6.13 16.19
CA GLY A 91 -19.45 6.12 15.13
C GLY A 91 -18.84 6.18 13.74
N TYR A 92 -19.63 5.77 12.75
CA TYR A 92 -19.23 5.69 11.33
C TYR A 92 -18.73 7.02 10.79
N ASP A 93 -19.49 8.11 10.95
CA ASP A 93 -19.15 9.40 10.35
C ASP A 93 -17.81 9.93 10.87
N GLN A 94 -17.56 9.79 12.18
CA GLN A 94 -16.31 10.20 12.79
C GLN A 94 -15.14 9.40 12.23
N MET A 95 -15.26 8.08 12.14
CA MET A 95 -14.24 7.20 11.57
C MET A 95 -13.99 7.50 10.10
N TYR A 96 -15.05 7.70 9.32
CA TYR A 96 -14.96 8.01 7.89
C TYR A 96 -14.15 9.29 7.62
N TRP A 97 -14.54 10.40 8.27
CA TRP A 97 -13.83 11.66 8.08
C TRP A 97 -12.42 11.65 8.64
N ALA A 98 -12.19 11.01 9.77
CA ALA A 98 -10.84 10.87 10.33
C ALA A 98 -9.93 10.08 9.41
N MET A 99 -10.39 8.96 8.85
CA MET A 99 -9.61 8.14 7.94
C MET A 99 -9.43 8.80 6.57
N LEU A 100 -10.45 9.50 6.04
CA LEU A 100 -10.29 10.30 4.83
C LEU A 100 -9.19 11.35 4.99
N LEU A 101 -9.23 12.14 6.05
CA LEU A 101 -8.23 13.17 6.32
C LEU A 101 -6.83 12.57 6.51
N ASN A 102 -6.73 11.46 7.25
CA ASN A 102 -5.47 10.73 7.40
C ASN A 102 -4.91 10.28 6.03
N LEU A 103 -5.75 9.68 5.20
CA LEU A 103 -5.31 9.14 3.92
C LEU A 103 -4.97 10.23 2.89
N LEU A 104 -5.68 11.38 2.92
CA LEU A 104 -5.32 12.53 2.10
C LEU A 104 -3.89 13.02 2.34
N VAL A 105 -3.39 12.95 3.56
CA VAL A 105 -2.01 13.34 3.87
C VAL A 105 -1.05 12.16 3.81
N TYR A 106 -1.50 10.91 4.03
CA TYR A 106 -0.64 9.74 4.03
C TYR A 106 -0.30 9.25 2.61
N MET A 107 -1.27 9.15 1.70
CA MET A 107 -1.03 8.58 0.35
C MET A 107 0.09 9.28 -0.43
N PRO A 108 0.20 10.61 -0.44
CA PRO A 108 1.31 11.27 -1.12
C PRO A 108 2.68 11.02 -0.45
N THR A 109 2.72 10.63 0.82
CA THR A 109 3.99 10.34 1.49
C THR A 109 4.72 9.14 0.90
N LEU A 110 4.01 8.23 0.24
CA LEU A 110 4.61 7.09 -0.47
C LEU A 110 5.54 7.55 -1.61
N SER A 111 5.12 8.54 -2.37
CA SER A 111 5.94 9.14 -3.44
C SER A 111 7.03 10.07 -2.86
N LEU A 112 6.69 10.86 -1.83
CA LEU A 112 7.66 11.73 -1.16
C LEU A 112 8.80 10.92 -0.51
N ALA A 113 8.53 9.77 0.08
CA ALA A 113 9.55 8.89 0.65
C ALA A 113 10.58 8.45 -0.41
N ASN A 114 10.11 8.11 -1.62
CA ASN A 114 10.99 7.79 -2.73
C ASN A 114 11.81 9.01 -3.17
N THR A 115 11.16 10.17 -3.32
CA THR A 115 11.83 11.43 -3.69
C THR A 115 12.91 11.81 -2.69
N VAL A 116 12.63 11.75 -1.39
CA VAL A 116 13.59 12.02 -0.32
C VAL A 116 14.74 11.01 -0.35
N SER A 117 14.43 9.72 -0.58
CA SER A 117 15.45 8.66 -0.65
C SER A 117 16.39 8.88 -1.83
N TYR A 118 15.87 9.14 -3.02
CA TYR A 118 16.68 9.36 -4.23
C TYR A 118 17.55 10.59 -4.10
N ASN A 119 16.97 11.70 -3.68
CA ASN A 119 17.69 12.96 -3.49
C ASN A 119 18.80 12.82 -2.47
N ALA A 120 18.53 12.17 -1.33
CA ALA A 120 19.53 11.92 -0.31
C ALA A 120 20.68 11.02 -0.83
N LEU A 121 20.38 9.95 -1.56
CA LEU A 121 21.39 9.06 -2.14
C LEU A 121 22.26 9.80 -3.17
N GLU A 122 21.67 10.61 -4.04
CA GLU A 122 22.41 11.44 -5.01
C GLU A 122 23.32 12.46 -4.32
N GLN A 123 22.84 13.17 -3.30
CA GLN A 123 23.65 14.13 -2.53
C GLN A 123 24.88 13.48 -1.92
N TYR A 124 24.78 12.22 -1.50
CA TYR A 124 25.87 11.45 -0.91
C TYR A 124 26.63 10.60 -1.94
N LYS A 125 26.39 10.82 -3.24
CA LYS A 125 27.08 10.14 -4.35
C LYS A 125 26.95 8.60 -4.28
N CYS A 126 25.81 8.11 -3.80
CA CYS A 126 25.47 6.69 -3.79
C CYS A 126 24.88 6.25 -5.14
N ASP A 127 25.01 4.97 -5.45
CA ASP A 127 24.39 4.37 -6.65
C ASP A 127 22.91 4.07 -6.37
N LEU A 128 22.00 4.78 -7.05
CA LEU A 128 20.55 4.63 -6.85
C LEU A 128 20.06 3.21 -7.18
N ILE A 129 20.57 2.61 -8.27
CA ILE A 129 20.12 1.29 -8.73
C ILE A 129 20.55 0.20 -7.74
N LYS A 130 21.76 0.34 -7.19
CA LYS A 130 22.34 -0.64 -6.26
C LYS A 130 21.88 -0.44 -4.82
N ASP A 131 21.78 0.82 -4.36
CA ASP A 131 21.67 1.15 -2.95
C ASP A 131 20.20 1.35 -2.50
N PHE A 132 19.30 1.80 -3.39
CA PHE A 132 17.90 2.03 -3.02
C PHE A 132 17.09 0.74 -2.77
N PRO A 133 17.17 -0.31 -3.61
CA PRO A 133 16.36 -1.50 -3.38
C PRO A 133 16.57 -2.16 -2.01
N PRO A 134 17.81 -2.35 -1.50
CA PRO A 134 18.01 -2.86 -0.14
C PRO A 134 17.41 -1.96 0.96
N ILE A 135 17.41 -0.63 0.76
CA ILE A 135 16.79 0.31 1.70
C ILE A 135 15.27 0.14 1.70
N ARG A 136 14.68 0.02 0.49
CA ARG A 136 13.22 -0.10 0.31
C ARG A 136 12.64 -1.37 0.93
N VAL A 137 13.36 -2.49 0.92
CA VAL A 137 12.96 -3.76 1.57
C VAL A 137 12.63 -3.57 3.05
N TRP A 138 13.33 -2.67 3.76
CA TRP A 138 13.03 -2.38 5.16
C TRP A 138 11.64 -1.78 5.37
N GLY A 139 11.03 -1.22 4.33
CA GLY A 139 9.62 -0.83 4.38
C GLY A 139 8.70 -2.05 4.56
N THR A 140 8.90 -3.11 3.77
CA THR A 140 8.12 -4.36 3.92
C THR A 140 8.35 -5.01 5.29
N ILE A 141 9.61 -5.01 5.76
CA ILE A 141 9.93 -5.49 7.12
C ILE A 141 9.19 -4.65 8.17
N GLY A 142 9.17 -3.32 8.04
CA GLY A 142 8.45 -2.43 8.94
C GLY A 142 6.95 -2.71 8.97
N PHE A 143 6.35 -2.93 7.80
CA PHE A 143 4.93 -3.30 7.68
C PHE A 143 4.62 -4.62 8.42
N ILE A 144 5.41 -5.66 8.19
CA ILE A 144 5.26 -6.97 8.85
C ILE A 144 5.46 -6.85 10.36
N CYS A 145 6.50 -6.12 10.80
CA CYS A 145 6.74 -5.90 12.23
C CYS A 145 5.55 -5.19 12.92
N ALA A 146 4.93 -4.22 12.24
CA ALA A 146 3.74 -3.54 12.76
C ALA A 146 2.55 -4.50 12.88
N MET A 147 2.29 -5.31 11.84
CA MET A 147 1.25 -6.35 11.86
C MET A 147 1.44 -7.30 13.06
N TRP A 148 2.66 -7.79 13.26
CA TRP A 148 2.95 -8.70 14.36
C TRP A 148 2.84 -8.02 15.73
N ALA A 149 3.33 -6.79 15.86
CA ALA A 149 3.21 -6.03 17.09
C ALA A 149 1.73 -5.83 17.50
N VAL A 150 0.88 -5.44 16.55
CA VAL A 150 -0.56 -5.22 16.80
C VAL A 150 -1.32 -6.52 17.08
N ASP A 151 -0.95 -7.63 16.43
CA ASP A 151 -1.59 -8.92 16.66
C ASP A 151 -1.17 -9.52 18.01
N LEU A 152 0.15 -9.61 18.29
CA LEU A 152 0.69 -10.23 19.52
C LEU A 152 0.30 -9.46 20.79
N THR A 153 0.11 -8.15 20.71
CA THR A 153 -0.36 -7.34 21.84
C THR A 153 -1.89 -7.36 22.00
N GLY A 154 -2.62 -7.96 21.06
CA GLY A 154 -4.09 -7.94 21.05
C GLY A 154 -4.69 -6.60 20.58
N PHE A 155 -3.87 -5.62 20.20
CA PHE A 155 -4.30 -4.28 19.79
C PHE A 155 -5.14 -4.29 18.51
N LYS A 156 -5.07 -5.34 17.69
CA LYS A 156 -5.90 -5.52 16.49
C LYS A 156 -7.41 -5.46 16.78
N ASN A 157 -7.83 -5.80 17.99
CA ASN A 157 -9.22 -5.80 18.42
C ASN A 157 -9.62 -4.51 19.17
N SER A 158 -8.80 -3.47 19.10
CA SER A 158 -9.08 -2.21 19.80
C SER A 158 -8.58 -1.00 19.02
N SER A 159 -8.98 0.20 19.44
CA SER A 159 -8.43 1.45 18.89
C SER A 159 -6.92 1.62 19.13
N ALA A 160 -6.30 0.78 19.98
CA ALA A 160 -4.87 0.84 20.27
C ALA A 160 -3.98 0.68 19.02
N GLN A 161 -4.43 -0.06 18.00
CA GLN A 161 -3.75 -0.14 16.71
C GLN A 161 -3.56 1.22 16.05
N LEU A 162 -4.55 2.12 16.18
CA LEU A 162 -4.49 3.49 15.65
C LEU A 162 -3.54 4.36 16.46
N TYR A 163 -3.46 4.16 17.78
CA TYR A 163 -2.45 4.83 18.62
C TYR A 163 -1.04 4.41 18.24
N VAL A 164 -0.80 3.12 17.98
CA VAL A 164 0.51 2.64 17.47
C VAL A 164 0.86 3.35 16.17
N GLY A 165 -0.09 3.46 15.24
CA GLY A 165 0.08 4.20 13.99
C GLY A 165 0.35 5.69 14.22
N ALA A 166 -0.41 6.34 15.10
CA ALA A 166 -0.27 7.76 15.42
C ALA A 166 1.11 8.08 16.02
N ILE A 167 1.54 7.30 17.01
CA ILE A 167 2.86 7.49 17.63
C ILE A 167 3.97 7.28 16.62
N SER A 168 3.89 6.23 15.81
CA SER A 168 4.87 5.94 14.77
C SER A 168 4.93 7.03 13.70
N ALA A 169 3.76 7.57 13.30
CA ALA A 169 3.67 8.68 12.35
C ALA A 169 4.28 9.96 12.94
N LEU A 170 4.01 10.27 14.21
CA LEU A 170 4.61 11.41 14.89
C LEU A 170 6.13 11.29 14.97
N LEU A 171 6.63 10.10 15.36
CA LEU A 171 8.08 9.83 15.40
C LEU A 171 8.72 10.00 14.03
N LEU A 172 8.09 9.47 12.96
CA LEU A 172 8.57 9.62 11.60
C LEU A 172 8.51 11.08 11.15
N GLY A 173 7.44 11.79 11.47
CA GLY A 173 7.27 13.20 11.16
C GLY A 173 8.40 14.05 11.75
N VAL A 174 8.68 13.89 13.04
CA VAL A 174 9.80 14.59 13.72
C VAL A 174 11.14 14.14 13.14
N TYR A 175 11.33 12.84 12.92
CA TYR A 175 12.55 12.29 12.35
C TYR A 175 12.87 12.85 10.96
N SER A 176 11.87 13.10 10.14
CA SER A 176 12.06 13.59 8.78
C SER A 176 12.77 14.93 8.70
N PHE A 177 12.60 15.81 9.69
CA PHE A 177 13.32 17.09 9.77
C PHE A 177 14.84 16.92 10.00
N THR A 178 15.28 15.73 10.37
CA THR A 178 16.71 15.42 10.49
C THR A 178 17.33 14.98 9.17
N LEU A 179 16.51 14.60 8.15
CA LEU A 179 16.99 14.12 6.86
C LEU A 179 17.66 15.23 6.03
N PRO A 180 18.49 14.87 5.04
CA PRO A 180 19.09 15.86 4.15
C PRO A 180 18.04 16.70 3.42
N ALA A 181 18.32 17.98 3.26
CA ALA A 181 17.40 18.90 2.60
C ALA A 181 17.22 18.55 1.13
N CYS A 182 16.00 18.29 0.74
CA CYS A 182 15.57 18.00 -0.61
C CYS A 182 14.90 19.26 -1.19
N LYS A 183 15.72 20.15 -1.76
CA LYS A 183 15.26 21.46 -2.26
C LYS A 183 14.31 21.28 -3.45
N PRO A 184 13.29 22.18 -3.59
CA PRO A 184 12.41 22.18 -4.74
C PRO A 184 13.22 22.24 -6.05
N ALA A 185 12.93 21.31 -6.96
CA ALA A 185 13.44 21.43 -8.31
C ALA A 185 12.62 22.53 -8.99
N LYS A 186 13.21 23.67 -9.34
CA LYS A 186 12.55 24.74 -10.13
C LYS A 186 12.26 24.22 -11.54
N THR A 187 11.36 23.24 -11.65
CA THR A 187 10.96 22.64 -12.91
C THR A 187 9.91 23.54 -13.56
N GLU A 188 10.01 23.71 -14.89
CA GLU A 188 9.05 24.45 -15.71
C GLU A 188 7.62 23.98 -15.45
N ASN A 189 6.67 24.91 -15.61
CA ASN A 189 5.25 24.73 -15.35
C ASN A 189 4.65 23.50 -16.02
N LYS A 190 4.67 22.34 -15.35
CA LYS A 190 3.80 21.24 -15.75
C LYS A 190 2.36 21.72 -15.58
N SER A 191 1.52 21.51 -16.60
CA SER A 191 0.10 21.80 -16.48
C SER A 191 -0.49 20.92 -15.37
N LEU A 192 -1.56 21.39 -14.70
CA LEU A 192 -2.27 20.59 -13.70
C LEU A 192 -2.71 19.24 -14.30
N LEU A 193 -3.19 19.23 -15.55
CA LEU A 193 -3.57 18.03 -16.28
C LEU A 193 -2.44 17.02 -16.38
N SER A 194 -1.23 17.47 -16.69
CA SER A 194 -0.03 16.61 -16.77
C SER A 194 0.40 16.10 -15.39
N ALA A 195 0.27 16.92 -14.34
CA ALA A 195 0.60 16.53 -12.98
C ALA A 195 -0.34 15.43 -12.42
N PHE A 196 -1.61 15.45 -12.85
CA PHE A 196 -2.59 14.40 -12.54
C PHE A 196 -2.56 13.21 -13.50
N GLY A 197 -1.64 13.20 -14.48
CA GLY A 197 -1.58 12.11 -15.45
C GLY A 197 -2.76 12.04 -16.42
N LEU A 198 -3.62 13.08 -16.47
CA LEU A 198 -4.83 13.10 -17.30
C LEU A 198 -4.53 13.12 -18.80
N ASP A 199 -3.33 13.55 -19.20
CA ASP A 199 -2.87 13.46 -20.59
C ASP A 199 -2.87 11.99 -21.09
N ALA A 200 -2.73 11.03 -20.19
CA ALA A 200 -2.75 9.61 -20.53
C ALA A 200 -4.17 9.06 -20.77
N LEU A 201 -5.25 9.81 -20.46
CA LEU A 201 -6.62 9.39 -20.77
C LEU A 201 -6.84 9.13 -22.26
N VAL A 202 -6.05 9.76 -23.12
CA VAL A 202 -6.06 9.48 -24.57
C VAL A 202 -5.83 8.01 -24.88
N LEU A 203 -5.14 7.27 -24.01
CA LEU A 203 -4.86 5.84 -24.18
C LEU A 203 -6.12 4.97 -24.15
N PHE A 204 -7.21 5.42 -23.50
CA PHE A 204 -8.49 4.71 -23.53
C PHE A 204 -9.11 4.62 -24.92
N LYS A 205 -8.73 5.49 -25.87
CA LYS A 205 -9.14 5.39 -27.27
C LYS A 205 -8.57 4.15 -27.97
N ARG A 206 -7.45 3.59 -27.46
CA ARG A 206 -6.84 2.38 -27.99
C ARG A 206 -7.44 1.16 -27.27
N LYS A 207 -8.20 0.31 -27.98
CA LYS A 207 -8.89 -0.87 -27.43
C LYS A 207 -7.98 -1.73 -26.54
N LYS A 208 -6.72 -1.93 -26.94
CA LYS A 208 -5.72 -2.71 -26.19
C LYS A 208 -5.45 -2.10 -24.80
N MET A 209 -5.28 -0.78 -24.74
CA MET A 209 -5.02 -0.06 -23.49
C MET A 209 -6.28 0.06 -22.61
N ALA A 210 -7.45 0.28 -23.22
CA ALA A 210 -8.72 0.31 -22.49
C ALA A 210 -8.99 -1.02 -21.78
N ILE A 211 -8.80 -2.15 -22.47
CA ILE A 211 -8.94 -3.49 -21.88
C ILE A 211 -7.91 -3.69 -20.76
N PHE A 212 -6.66 -3.31 -20.98
CA PHE A 212 -5.62 -3.40 -19.96
C PHE A 212 -5.98 -2.61 -18.69
N PHE A 213 -6.42 -1.36 -18.82
CA PHE A 213 -6.83 -0.55 -17.67
C PHE A 213 -8.08 -1.09 -16.97
N LEU A 214 -9.04 -1.65 -17.71
CA LEU A 214 -10.19 -2.32 -17.10
C LEU A 214 -9.75 -3.49 -16.21
N PHE A 215 -8.88 -4.36 -16.70
CA PHE A 215 -8.37 -5.47 -15.88
C PHE A 215 -7.49 -4.99 -14.72
N SER A 216 -6.73 -3.92 -14.90
CA SER A 216 -5.95 -3.28 -13.82
C SER A 216 -6.86 -2.83 -12.68
N MET A 217 -8.01 -2.23 -13.00
CA MET A 217 -9.01 -1.81 -12.03
C MET A 217 -9.61 -3.01 -11.28
N LEU A 218 -10.01 -4.06 -12.01
CA LEU A 218 -10.57 -5.27 -11.40
C LEU A 218 -9.59 -5.97 -10.46
N LEU A 219 -8.30 -6.01 -10.82
CA LEU A 219 -7.26 -6.58 -9.96
C LEU A 219 -6.96 -5.71 -8.75
N GLY A 220 -7.02 -4.39 -8.90
CA GLY A 220 -6.95 -3.46 -7.77
C GLY A 220 -8.11 -3.68 -6.79
N ALA A 221 -9.33 -3.83 -7.28
CA ALA A 221 -10.49 -4.17 -6.45
C ALA A 221 -10.29 -5.52 -5.72
N ALA A 222 -9.78 -6.55 -6.40
CA ALA A 222 -9.47 -7.83 -5.79
C ALA A 222 -8.44 -7.71 -4.65
N LEU A 223 -7.41 -6.89 -4.82
CA LEU A 223 -6.44 -6.58 -3.77
C LEU A 223 -7.10 -5.98 -2.53
N GLN A 224 -7.95 -4.97 -2.73
CA GLN A 224 -8.59 -4.25 -1.63
C GLN A 224 -9.59 -5.12 -0.86
N ILE A 225 -10.28 -6.05 -1.49
CA ILE A 225 -11.16 -7.00 -0.81
C ILE A 225 -10.42 -7.74 0.31
N THR A 226 -9.21 -8.24 0.04
CA THR A 226 -8.45 -8.98 1.06
C THR A 226 -7.88 -8.05 2.13
N ASN A 227 -7.40 -6.86 1.76
CA ASN A 227 -6.89 -5.89 2.73
C ASN A 227 -7.98 -5.39 3.68
N THR A 228 -9.20 -5.22 3.18
CA THR A 228 -10.34 -4.69 3.95
C THR A 228 -11.01 -5.77 4.81
N TYR A 229 -11.25 -6.94 4.23
CA TYR A 229 -12.11 -7.96 4.84
C TYR A 229 -11.35 -9.23 5.25
N GLY A 230 -10.06 -9.36 4.97
CA GLY A 230 -9.30 -10.59 5.25
C GLY A 230 -9.26 -10.95 6.74
N ASP A 231 -8.98 -9.98 7.62
CA ASP A 231 -8.98 -10.21 9.07
C ASP A 231 -10.41 -10.44 9.60
N LEU A 232 -11.40 -9.71 9.07
CA LEU A 232 -12.80 -9.91 9.44
C LEU A 232 -13.30 -11.30 9.03
N PHE A 233 -12.95 -11.78 7.83
CA PHE A 233 -13.29 -13.12 7.36
C PHE A 233 -12.67 -14.20 8.26
N LEU A 234 -11.38 -14.13 8.53
CA LEU A 234 -10.73 -15.10 9.43
C LEU A 234 -11.32 -15.04 10.86
N GLY A 235 -11.63 -13.83 11.33
CA GLY A 235 -12.28 -13.63 12.63
C GLY A 235 -13.71 -14.18 12.71
N SER A 236 -14.43 -14.32 11.58
CA SER A 236 -15.80 -14.87 11.57
C SER A 236 -15.86 -16.34 12.00
N PHE A 237 -14.77 -17.09 11.83
CA PHE A 237 -14.65 -18.47 12.30
C PHE A 237 -14.64 -18.59 13.84
N ALA A 238 -14.45 -17.50 14.58
CA ALA A 238 -14.56 -17.51 16.05
C ALA A 238 -15.97 -17.92 16.55
N GLY A 239 -17.00 -17.74 15.71
CA GLY A 239 -18.35 -18.22 16.02
C GLY A 239 -18.53 -19.74 15.95
N ILE A 240 -17.54 -20.49 15.44
CA ILE A 240 -17.53 -21.95 15.35
C ILE A 240 -16.66 -22.49 16.48
N PRO A 241 -17.23 -23.24 17.45
CA PRO A 241 -16.49 -23.70 18.64
C PRO A 241 -15.19 -24.45 18.32
N GLU A 242 -15.17 -25.20 17.24
CA GLU A 242 -14.00 -25.97 16.77
C GLU A 242 -12.83 -25.07 16.37
N PHE A 243 -13.12 -23.88 15.83
CA PHE A 243 -12.11 -22.98 15.27
C PHE A 243 -11.78 -21.78 16.17
N ALA A 244 -12.61 -21.50 17.18
CA ALA A 244 -12.50 -20.32 18.04
C ALA A 244 -11.09 -20.13 18.64
N ASP A 245 -10.45 -21.24 19.02
CA ASP A 245 -9.13 -21.25 19.65
C ASP A 245 -7.98 -21.49 18.64
N SER A 246 -8.28 -21.61 17.35
CA SER A 246 -7.27 -21.88 16.31
C SER A 246 -6.30 -20.70 16.13
N PHE A 247 -5.09 -21.00 15.66
CA PHE A 247 -4.08 -20.00 15.34
C PHE A 247 -4.59 -19.00 14.28
N GLY A 248 -5.29 -19.49 13.26
CA GLY A 248 -5.80 -18.65 12.16
C GLY A 248 -6.82 -17.61 12.61
N VAL A 249 -7.59 -17.88 13.69
CA VAL A 249 -8.54 -16.93 14.28
C VAL A 249 -7.83 -16.00 15.26
N LYS A 250 -7.06 -16.56 16.21
CA LYS A 250 -6.35 -15.77 17.23
C LYS A 250 -5.31 -14.83 16.64
N HIS A 251 -4.59 -15.28 15.63
CA HIS A 251 -3.46 -14.59 15.00
C HIS A 251 -3.68 -14.38 13.50
N SER A 252 -4.90 -13.96 13.12
CA SER A 252 -5.30 -13.72 11.73
C SER A 252 -4.38 -12.73 10.99
N VAL A 253 -3.92 -11.68 11.68
CA VAL A 253 -3.04 -10.66 11.09
C VAL A 253 -1.63 -11.21 10.86
N ILE A 254 -1.13 -12.06 11.76
CA ILE A 254 0.14 -12.79 11.53
C ILE A 254 0.00 -13.72 10.33
N LEU A 255 -1.10 -14.47 10.24
CA LEU A 255 -1.35 -15.36 9.11
C LEU A 255 -1.39 -14.57 7.80
N LEU A 256 -2.10 -13.43 7.76
CA LEU A 256 -2.16 -12.56 6.59
C LEU A 256 -0.80 -11.96 6.21
N SER A 257 0.13 -11.80 7.17
CA SER A 257 1.48 -11.27 6.87
C SER A 257 2.32 -12.18 5.97
N ILE A 258 1.97 -13.47 5.85
CA ILE A 258 2.59 -14.39 4.88
C ILE A 258 2.46 -13.84 3.45
N SER A 259 1.38 -13.12 3.15
CA SER A 259 1.20 -12.46 1.85
C SER A 259 2.31 -11.43 1.58
N GLN A 260 2.70 -10.64 2.57
CA GLN A 260 3.75 -9.63 2.44
C GLN A 260 5.16 -10.26 2.31
N MET A 261 5.39 -11.39 3.01
CA MET A 261 6.62 -12.16 2.85
C MET A 261 6.71 -12.75 1.45
N SER A 262 5.62 -13.31 0.96
CA SER A 262 5.50 -13.89 -0.37
C SER A 262 5.76 -12.85 -1.47
N GLU A 263 5.21 -11.63 -1.36
CA GLU A 263 5.47 -10.50 -2.24
C GLU A 263 6.98 -10.26 -2.42
N THR A 264 7.72 -10.17 -1.30
CA THR A 264 9.16 -9.96 -1.34
C THR A 264 9.90 -11.07 -2.10
N LEU A 265 9.47 -12.32 -1.97
CA LEU A 265 10.09 -13.47 -2.66
C LEU A 265 9.75 -13.49 -4.15
N PHE A 266 8.50 -13.23 -4.52
CA PHE A 266 8.07 -13.27 -5.93
C PHE A 266 8.61 -12.12 -6.76
N ILE A 267 8.86 -10.93 -6.19
CA ILE A 267 9.58 -9.85 -6.85
C ILE A 267 10.93 -10.34 -7.40
N LEU A 268 11.66 -11.14 -6.63
CA LEU A 268 12.95 -11.71 -7.05
C LEU A 268 12.81 -12.75 -8.17
N ALA A 269 11.66 -13.41 -8.28
CA ALA A 269 11.40 -14.41 -9.31
C ALA A 269 10.95 -13.79 -10.67
N ILE A 270 10.45 -12.55 -10.68
CA ILE A 270 9.90 -11.90 -11.87
C ILE A 270 10.85 -11.91 -13.07
N PRO A 271 12.16 -11.58 -12.96
CA PRO A 271 13.05 -11.58 -14.12
C PRO A 271 13.13 -12.95 -14.80
N PHE A 272 13.07 -14.04 -14.02
CA PHE A 272 13.03 -15.40 -14.57
C PHE A 272 11.77 -15.62 -15.39
N PHE A 273 10.60 -15.28 -14.86
CA PHE A 273 9.32 -15.47 -15.53
C PHE A 273 9.19 -14.58 -16.78
N LEU A 274 9.60 -13.32 -16.71
CA LEU A 274 9.58 -12.41 -17.86
C LEU A 274 10.47 -12.88 -19.00
N LYS A 275 11.65 -13.41 -18.67
CA LYS A 275 12.58 -13.95 -19.68
C LYS A 275 12.02 -15.17 -20.41
N HIS A 276 11.30 -16.06 -19.69
CA HIS A 276 10.84 -17.33 -20.27
C HIS A 276 9.45 -17.22 -20.91
N PHE A 277 8.55 -16.41 -20.34
CA PHE A 277 7.14 -16.35 -20.75
C PHE A 277 6.76 -15.02 -21.42
N GLY A 278 7.52 -13.96 -21.19
CA GLY A 278 7.20 -12.62 -21.67
C GLY A 278 6.05 -11.94 -20.91
N ILE A 279 5.89 -10.64 -21.12
CA ILE A 279 4.98 -9.75 -20.37
C ILE A 279 3.54 -10.26 -20.37
N LYS A 280 3.00 -10.60 -21.55
CA LYS A 280 1.59 -11.02 -21.69
C LYS A 280 1.26 -12.27 -20.86
N GLN A 281 2.12 -13.29 -20.93
CA GLN A 281 1.87 -14.55 -20.23
C GLN A 281 2.04 -14.39 -18.71
N VAL A 282 3.03 -13.60 -18.28
CA VAL A 282 3.22 -13.30 -16.85
C VAL A 282 2.00 -12.55 -16.26
N MET A 283 1.43 -11.60 -17.00
CA MET A 283 0.16 -10.96 -16.61
C MET A 283 -1.00 -11.94 -16.52
N LEU A 284 -1.14 -12.88 -17.47
CA LEU A 284 -2.18 -13.91 -17.43
C LEU A 284 -1.99 -14.88 -16.26
N ILE A 285 -0.74 -15.27 -15.96
CA ILE A 285 -0.41 -16.08 -14.77
C ILE A 285 -0.86 -15.37 -13.50
N SER A 286 -0.58 -14.07 -13.39
CA SER A 286 -1.04 -13.25 -12.25
C SER A 286 -2.57 -13.27 -12.11
N MET A 287 -3.30 -13.05 -13.21
CA MET A 287 -4.78 -13.05 -13.18
C MET A 287 -5.32 -14.42 -12.73
N PHE A 288 -4.71 -15.52 -13.22
CA PHE A 288 -5.08 -16.86 -12.80
C PHE A 288 -4.71 -17.11 -11.33
N ALA A 289 -3.58 -16.59 -10.88
CA ALA A 289 -3.18 -16.66 -9.48
C ALA A 289 -4.18 -15.96 -8.55
N TRP A 290 -4.81 -14.85 -8.96
CA TRP A 290 -5.90 -14.22 -8.20
C TRP A 290 -7.11 -15.13 -8.06
N VAL A 291 -7.55 -15.79 -9.15
CA VAL A 291 -8.65 -16.75 -9.09
C VAL A 291 -8.33 -17.91 -8.15
N PHE A 292 -7.13 -18.47 -8.29
CA PHE A 292 -6.68 -19.58 -7.45
C PHE A 292 -6.55 -19.17 -5.98
N ARG A 293 -6.01 -17.99 -5.71
CA ARG A 293 -5.91 -17.41 -4.37
C ARG A 293 -7.27 -17.31 -3.68
N PHE A 294 -8.27 -16.69 -4.35
CA PHE A 294 -9.60 -16.53 -3.77
C PHE A 294 -10.33 -17.86 -3.62
N GLY A 295 -10.13 -18.81 -4.55
CA GLY A 295 -10.62 -20.16 -4.40
C GLY A 295 -10.08 -20.84 -3.13
N LEU A 296 -8.75 -20.84 -2.96
CA LEU A 296 -8.11 -21.37 -1.76
C LEU A 296 -8.55 -20.66 -0.47
N PHE A 297 -8.69 -19.33 -0.52
CA PHE A 297 -9.11 -18.54 0.64
C PHE A 297 -10.57 -18.82 1.01
N GLY A 298 -11.46 -18.96 0.02
CA GLY A 298 -12.88 -19.20 0.24
C GLY A 298 -13.24 -20.65 0.66
N PHE A 299 -12.43 -21.63 0.26
CA PHE A 299 -12.61 -23.04 0.66
C PHE A 299 -11.76 -23.45 1.86
N GLY A 300 -10.80 -22.61 2.27
CA GLY A 300 -9.95 -22.83 3.43
C GLY A 300 -10.68 -22.53 4.74
N ASP A 301 -10.28 -23.22 5.79
CA ASP A 301 -10.74 -23.01 7.16
C ASP A 301 -9.55 -23.01 8.12
N PRO A 302 -9.68 -22.49 9.36
CA PRO A 302 -8.58 -22.45 10.33
C PRO A 302 -8.19 -23.82 10.95
N GLY A 303 -8.87 -24.90 10.60
CA GLY A 303 -8.58 -26.27 11.03
C GLY A 303 -7.91 -27.09 9.95
N GLY A 304 -8.58 -28.09 9.40
CA GLY A 304 -8.04 -28.98 8.36
C GLY A 304 -7.72 -28.28 7.04
N GLY A 305 -8.37 -27.14 6.74
CA GLY A 305 -8.16 -26.29 5.58
C GLY A 305 -7.11 -25.20 5.75
N LEU A 306 -6.38 -25.13 6.88
CA LEU A 306 -5.37 -24.09 7.14
C LEU A 306 -4.29 -24.03 6.05
N TRP A 307 -3.91 -25.16 5.48
CA TRP A 307 -2.95 -25.20 4.37
C TRP A 307 -3.44 -24.46 3.12
N MET A 308 -4.76 -24.45 2.87
CA MET A 308 -5.34 -23.66 1.75
C MET A 308 -5.21 -22.17 2.02
N LEU A 309 -5.48 -21.73 3.25
CA LEU A 309 -5.29 -20.34 3.65
C LEU A 309 -3.83 -19.91 3.50
N ILE A 310 -2.89 -20.72 3.99
CA ILE A 310 -1.45 -20.45 3.86
C ILE A 310 -1.03 -20.41 2.39
N LEU A 311 -1.46 -21.38 1.58
CA LEU A 311 -1.13 -21.42 0.16
C LEU A 311 -1.74 -20.23 -0.59
N SER A 312 -2.97 -19.81 -0.25
CA SER A 312 -3.58 -18.58 -0.76
C SER A 312 -2.71 -17.36 -0.51
N MET A 313 -2.14 -17.25 0.69
CA MET A 313 -1.26 -16.13 1.04
C MET A 313 0.11 -16.19 0.35
N ILE A 314 0.63 -17.39 0.11
CA ILE A 314 1.85 -17.57 -0.70
C ILE A 314 1.59 -17.19 -2.16
N VAL A 315 0.46 -17.58 -2.72
CA VAL A 315 0.07 -17.25 -4.11
C VAL A 315 -0.11 -15.75 -4.31
N TYR A 316 -0.38 -14.98 -3.24
CA TYR A 316 -0.55 -13.53 -3.30
C TYR A 316 0.61 -12.79 -3.95
N GLY A 317 1.85 -13.10 -3.60
CA GLY A 317 3.02 -12.44 -4.18
C GLY A 317 3.05 -12.58 -5.70
N MET A 318 2.79 -13.80 -6.22
CA MET A 318 2.67 -14.02 -7.65
C MET A 318 1.47 -13.27 -8.27
N ALA A 319 0.32 -13.28 -7.58
CA ALA A 319 -0.88 -12.62 -8.06
C ALA A 319 -0.70 -11.10 -8.17
N PHE A 320 -0.08 -10.47 -7.19
CA PHE A 320 0.08 -9.02 -7.13
C PHE A 320 1.27 -8.52 -7.95
N ASP A 321 2.48 -9.02 -7.68
CA ASP A 321 3.70 -8.47 -8.27
C ASP A 321 3.84 -8.75 -9.76
N PHE A 322 3.43 -9.94 -10.20
CA PHE A 322 3.51 -10.28 -11.62
C PHE A 322 2.66 -9.35 -12.47
N PHE A 323 1.48 -8.93 -11.98
CA PHE A 323 0.67 -7.95 -12.69
C PHE A 323 1.25 -6.54 -12.60
N ASN A 324 1.63 -6.08 -11.42
CA ASN A 324 2.11 -4.72 -11.22
C ASN A 324 3.37 -4.43 -12.05
N ILE A 325 4.37 -5.32 -11.97
CA ILE A 325 5.63 -5.10 -12.67
C ILE A 325 5.47 -5.32 -14.18
N SER A 326 4.80 -6.40 -14.58
CA SER A 326 4.55 -6.64 -16.01
C SER A 326 3.63 -5.59 -16.63
N GLY A 327 2.64 -5.11 -15.89
CA GLY A 327 1.75 -4.02 -16.31
C GLY A 327 2.49 -2.70 -16.48
N SER A 328 3.38 -2.36 -15.56
CA SER A 328 4.24 -1.19 -15.70
C SER A 328 5.13 -1.28 -16.94
N LEU A 329 5.76 -2.43 -17.18
CA LEU A 329 6.56 -2.68 -18.40
C LEU A 329 5.71 -2.63 -19.68
N PHE A 330 4.48 -3.14 -19.62
CA PHE A 330 3.56 -3.06 -20.75
C PHE A 330 3.17 -1.60 -21.07
N VAL A 331 2.85 -0.79 -20.05
CA VAL A 331 2.60 0.64 -20.24
C VAL A 331 3.81 1.34 -20.84
N GLU A 332 5.01 1.01 -20.39
CA GLU A 332 6.24 1.58 -20.93
C GLU A 332 6.44 1.26 -22.43
N GLN A 333 6.16 0.02 -22.84
CA GLN A 333 6.27 -0.40 -24.25
C GLN A 333 5.20 0.20 -25.15
N GLU A 334 3.98 0.46 -24.63
CA GLU A 334 2.84 0.95 -25.40
C GLU A 334 2.75 2.47 -25.46
N THR A 335 3.61 3.20 -24.74
CA THR A 335 3.55 4.65 -24.65
C THR A 335 4.82 5.34 -25.14
N ASN A 336 4.63 6.50 -25.76
CA ASN A 336 5.72 7.37 -26.16
C ASN A 336 6.31 8.09 -24.95
N SER A 337 7.57 8.53 -25.05
CA SER A 337 8.28 9.23 -23.96
C SER A 337 7.54 10.45 -23.43
N SER A 338 6.77 11.16 -24.29
CA SER A 338 6.03 12.37 -23.92
C SER A 338 4.88 12.16 -22.91
N ILE A 339 4.23 10.97 -22.94
CA ILE A 339 3.09 10.65 -22.06
C ILE A 339 3.38 9.50 -21.11
N ARG A 340 4.58 8.92 -21.16
CA ARG A 340 4.96 7.73 -20.40
C ARG A 340 4.76 7.91 -18.89
N ALA A 341 5.26 9.00 -18.33
CA ALA A 341 5.12 9.29 -16.90
C ALA A 341 3.64 9.42 -16.48
N SER A 342 2.84 10.12 -17.29
CA SER A 342 1.39 10.25 -17.09
C SER A 342 0.68 8.90 -17.18
N ALA A 343 1.09 8.03 -18.11
CA ALA A 343 0.51 6.69 -18.29
C ALA A 343 0.85 5.75 -17.11
N GLN A 344 2.08 5.82 -16.59
CA GLN A 344 2.46 5.09 -15.37
C GLN A 344 1.68 5.59 -14.16
N GLY A 345 1.52 6.90 -14.02
CA GLY A 345 0.69 7.49 -12.97
C GLY A 345 -0.77 7.04 -13.07
N LEU A 346 -1.33 7.04 -14.27
CA LEU A 346 -2.70 6.56 -14.52
C LEU A 346 -2.85 5.06 -14.19
N PHE A 347 -1.87 4.23 -14.58
CA PHE A 347 -1.85 2.80 -14.22
C PHE A 347 -1.85 2.61 -12.71
N PHE A 348 -0.98 3.33 -11.99
CA PHE A 348 -0.93 3.28 -10.53
C PHE A 348 -2.25 3.73 -9.89
N MET A 349 -2.85 4.82 -10.38
CA MET A 349 -4.14 5.30 -9.89
C MET A 349 -5.26 4.29 -10.11
N ILE A 350 -5.32 3.66 -11.28
CA ILE A 350 -6.36 2.67 -11.60
C ILE A 350 -6.20 1.39 -10.76
N THR A 351 -4.96 0.94 -10.52
CA THR A 351 -4.69 -0.29 -9.76
C THR A 351 -4.85 -0.11 -8.25
N ASN A 352 -4.62 1.09 -7.73
CA ASN A 352 -4.60 1.33 -6.29
C ASN A 352 -5.63 2.36 -5.80
N GLY A 353 -6.23 3.13 -6.71
CA GLY A 353 -7.13 4.23 -6.39
C GLY A 353 -8.58 4.04 -6.79
N LEU A 354 -8.89 3.15 -7.70
CA LEU A 354 -10.26 2.82 -8.16
C LEU A 354 -10.66 1.42 -7.73
#